data_333e7d8831c03471f2662c70a604d2f7
#
_entry.id   333e7d8831c03471f2662c70a604d2f7
#
_cell.length_a   1.000
_cell.length_b   1.000
_cell.length_c   1.000
_cell.angle_alpha   90.00
_cell.angle_beta   90.00
_cell.angle_gamma   90.00
#
_symmetry.space_group_name_H-M   'P 1'
#
loop_
_entity.id
_entity.type
_entity.pdbx_description
1 polymer ?
#
loop_
_entity_poly.entity_id
_entity_poly.type
_entity_poly.pdbx_seq_one_letter_code
_entity_poly.pdbx_strand_id
1 'polypeptide(L)'
;MKKLNVGVIGLGQRGLSLIFTILACEEANIVAVSDIVEEKRKAGVARVEEIRKTTPVAYENYEDLLKDPNVEAVFIASSWEEHIRMAIKSMRAGKITAMEVGCAYDIEECWELVRVYEETKIPFMMMENCCFDKFELLSTSLARAGKLGEVVFAHGAYSHDLRFEMLENNYNYRLGNYLKRNCENYPTHDLGPIAKLLDINRGNRMLSLVSVASKAAGLKEVFPKYEKGKKHLNDAVKQGDIVTTIITCANGEVITLTLDTTLPKHYSREFTVRGTKGYCVQEANMVLFDCKELHDFYEPHKALQRWMDNGENYNAYLPDMWRNITQKEMELGHGGMDYMAFKAFFKAAINGDPMPVDAYDAAAWMCITALSEQSIAQGGMPQPIPDFTKGKWLTRPRLDVMEFPTVSED
;
A
#
# COMPACT_ATOMS: atom_id res chain seq x y z
N MET A 1 -4.43 26.03 -13.98
CA MET A 1 -4.88 24.89 -13.18
C MET A 1 -4.74 25.27 -11.71
N LYS A 2 -5.69 24.90 -10.83
CA LYS A 2 -5.58 25.15 -9.39
C LYS A 2 -4.42 24.31 -8.85
N LYS A 3 -3.54 24.90 -8.03
CA LYS A 3 -2.47 24.21 -7.34
C LYS A 3 -2.80 24.09 -5.87
N LEU A 4 -2.38 22.98 -5.27
CA LEU A 4 -2.52 22.74 -3.84
C LEU A 4 -1.18 23.00 -3.15
N ASN A 5 -1.16 23.82 -2.12
CA ASN A 5 0.01 24.09 -1.32
C ASN A 5 0.23 22.94 -0.31
N VAL A 6 1.34 22.24 -0.46
CA VAL A 6 1.64 21.01 0.27
C VAL A 6 2.74 21.23 1.28
N GLY A 7 2.54 20.73 2.52
CA GLY A 7 3.58 20.52 3.52
C GLY A 7 4.05 19.06 3.50
N VAL A 8 5.36 18.82 3.51
CA VAL A 8 5.93 17.46 3.58
C VAL A 8 6.44 17.22 4.99
N ILE A 9 5.93 16.18 5.66
CA ILE A 9 6.27 15.80 7.04
C ILE A 9 7.04 14.48 7.02
N GLY A 10 8.29 14.50 7.53
CA GLY A 10 9.20 13.37 7.50
C GLY A 10 10.05 13.36 6.22
N LEU A 11 11.33 13.69 6.40
CA LEU A 11 12.33 13.84 5.33
C LEU A 11 13.40 12.74 5.43
N GLY A 12 12.94 11.51 5.73
CA GLY A 12 13.73 10.32 5.55
C GLY A 12 14.00 10.04 4.07
N GLN A 13 14.60 8.91 3.75
CA GLN A 13 14.90 8.55 2.34
C GLN A 13 13.63 8.59 1.49
N ARG A 14 12.52 8.03 1.98
CA ARG A 14 11.25 8.01 1.27
C ARG A 14 10.69 9.41 1.05
N GLY A 15 10.57 10.22 2.13
CA GLY A 15 10.07 11.60 2.02
C GLY A 15 10.89 12.47 1.10
N LEU A 16 12.23 12.40 1.16
CA LEU A 16 13.11 13.13 0.27
C LEU A 16 12.99 12.68 -1.21
N SER A 17 12.84 11.38 -1.45
CA SER A 17 12.67 10.87 -2.83
C SER A 17 11.34 11.32 -3.44
N LEU A 18 10.26 11.33 -2.65
CA LEU A 18 8.93 11.70 -3.12
C LEU A 18 8.73 13.20 -3.38
N ILE A 19 9.63 14.09 -2.89
CA ILE A 19 9.61 15.49 -3.28
C ILE A 19 9.65 15.63 -4.81
N PHE A 20 10.46 14.84 -5.52
CA PHE A 20 10.52 14.84 -6.97
C PHE A 20 9.18 14.43 -7.59
N THR A 21 8.59 13.37 -7.09
CA THR A 21 7.30 12.85 -7.59
C THR A 21 6.17 13.85 -7.36
N ILE A 22 6.10 14.44 -6.16
CA ILE A 22 5.11 15.47 -5.83
C ILE A 22 5.26 16.67 -6.77
N LEU A 23 6.48 17.15 -6.96
CA LEU A 23 6.74 18.32 -7.80
C LEU A 23 6.65 18.03 -9.31
N ALA A 24 6.65 16.77 -9.73
CA ALA A 24 6.32 16.40 -11.11
C ALA A 24 4.82 16.57 -11.40
N CYS A 25 3.97 16.54 -10.38
CA CYS A 25 2.55 16.87 -10.51
C CYS A 25 2.39 18.39 -10.62
N GLU A 26 1.79 18.86 -11.73
CA GLU A 26 1.56 20.30 -11.95
C GLU A 26 0.61 20.92 -10.93
N GLU A 27 -0.22 20.10 -10.32
CA GLU A 27 -1.18 20.45 -9.29
C GLU A 27 -0.54 20.76 -7.92
N ALA A 28 0.74 20.41 -7.74
CA ALA A 28 1.43 20.52 -6.45
C ALA A 28 2.34 21.75 -6.37
N ASN A 29 2.37 22.34 -5.18
CA ASN A 29 3.35 23.36 -4.80
C ASN A 29 3.81 23.05 -3.37
N ILE A 30 5.07 22.65 -3.16
CA ILE A 30 5.61 22.40 -1.81
C ILE A 30 6.00 23.74 -1.20
N VAL A 31 5.26 24.16 -0.15
CA VAL A 31 5.46 25.43 0.55
C VAL A 31 6.12 25.27 1.91
N ALA A 32 6.10 24.06 2.47
CA ALA A 32 6.65 23.74 3.79
C ALA A 32 7.23 22.33 3.84
N VAL A 33 8.26 22.13 4.66
CA VAL A 33 8.87 20.85 4.96
C VAL A 33 9.10 20.71 6.47
N SER A 34 9.00 19.52 7.03
CA SER A 34 9.25 19.27 8.45
C SER A 34 9.98 17.96 8.71
N ASP A 35 11.00 18.01 9.55
CA ASP A 35 11.67 16.85 10.16
C ASP A 35 12.32 17.30 11.47
N ILE A 36 12.45 16.43 12.45
CA ILE A 36 13.13 16.71 13.71
C ILE A 36 14.65 16.87 13.54
N VAL A 37 15.21 16.32 12.44
CA VAL A 37 16.65 16.36 12.15
C VAL A 37 16.96 17.53 11.20
N GLU A 38 17.83 18.44 11.63
CA GLU A 38 18.16 19.67 10.89
C GLU A 38 18.74 19.40 9.51
N GLU A 39 19.65 18.43 9.39
CA GLU A 39 20.28 18.05 8.12
C GLU A 39 19.26 17.57 7.10
N LYS A 40 18.24 16.84 7.54
CA LYS A 40 17.15 16.39 6.68
C LYS A 40 16.27 17.57 6.24
N ARG A 41 15.98 18.52 7.12
CA ARG A 41 15.26 19.75 6.76
C ARG A 41 16.01 20.53 5.69
N LYS A 42 17.32 20.73 5.86
CA LYS A 42 18.19 21.40 4.87
C LYS A 42 18.17 20.67 3.53
N ALA A 43 18.24 19.33 3.54
CA ALA A 43 18.16 18.52 2.33
C ALA A 43 16.79 18.65 1.64
N GLY A 44 15.70 18.66 2.41
CA GLY A 44 14.34 18.87 1.87
C GLY A 44 14.17 20.23 1.21
N VAL A 45 14.63 21.30 1.87
CA VAL A 45 14.62 22.67 1.30
C VAL A 45 15.42 22.70 0.01
N ALA A 46 16.68 22.23 0.02
CA ALA A 46 17.54 22.23 -1.15
C ALA A 46 16.93 21.49 -2.33
N ARG A 47 16.23 20.37 -2.07
CA ARG A 47 15.55 19.57 -3.10
C ARG A 47 14.41 20.33 -3.77
N VAL A 48 13.61 21.07 -3.02
CA VAL A 48 12.54 21.92 -3.58
C VAL A 48 13.12 23.08 -4.36
N GLU A 49 14.16 23.75 -3.85
CA GLU A 49 14.84 24.86 -4.51
C GLU A 49 15.47 24.44 -5.85
N GLU A 50 16.07 23.25 -5.88
CA GLU A 50 16.65 22.70 -7.12
C GLU A 50 15.61 22.61 -8.25
N ILE A 51 14.40 22.14 -7.92
CA ILE A 51 13.35 21.83 -8.88
C ILE A 51 12.51 23.07 -9.24
N ARG A 52 12.11 23.85 -8.23
CA ARG A 52 11.11 24.93 -8.38
C ARG A 52 11.66 26.35 -8.24
N LYS A 53 12.91 26.52 -7.80
CA LYS A 53 13.53 27.82 -7.50
C LYS A 53 12.76 28.65 -6.46
N THR A 54 12.02 27.96 -5.57
CA THR A 54 11.28 28.54 -4.43
C THR A 54 11.77 27.88 -3.16
N THR A 55 11.88 28.67 -2.08
CA THR A 55 12.34 28.19 -0.77
C THR A 55 11.13 27.86 0.10
N PRO A 56 10.86 26.58 0.44
CA PRO A 56 9.81 26.22 1.37
C PRO A 56 10.21 26.59 2.81
N VAL A 57 9.22 26.85 3.66
CA VAL A 57 9.46 27.08 5.09
C VAL A 57 9.85 25.73 5.75
N ALA A 58 10.92 25.74 6.55
CA ALA A 58 11.39 24.56 7.25
C ALA A 58 10.96 24.59 8.73
N TYR A 59 10.23 23.55 9.15
CA TYR A 59 9.74 23.40 10.53
C TYR A 59 10.45 22.23 11.22
N GLU A 60 10.90 22.42 12.45
CA GLU A 60 11.39 21.33 13.30
C GLU A 60 10.24 20.47 13.81
N ASN A 61 9.18 21.12 14.28
CA ASN A 61 7.98 20.47 14.75
C ASN A 61 6.88 20.54 13.67
N TYR A 62 6.39 19.39 13.24
CA TYR A 62 5.29 19.32 12.26
C TYR A 62 4.01 19.99 12.75
N GLU A 63 3.76 20.07 14.06
CA GLU A 63 2.59 20.77 14.60
C GLU A 63 2.62 22.27 14.29
N ASP A 64 3.81 22.86 14.14
CA ASP A 64 3.93 24.25 13.71
C ASP A 64 3.69 24.39 12.21
N LEU A 65 4.12 23.42 11.40
CA LEU A 65 3.73 23.32 9.98
C LEU A 65 2.20 23.24 9.84
N LEU A 66 1.53 22.48 10.71
CA LEU A 66 0.06 22.36 10.64
C LEU A 66 -0.67 23.67 10.98
N LYS A 67 -0.04 24.59 11.70
CA LYS A 67 -0.58 25.93 12.01
C LYS A 67 -0.38 26.93 10.87
N ASP A 68 0.51 26.64 9.90
CA ASP A 68 0.76 27.53 8.78
C ASP A 68 -0.48 27.64 7.88
N PRO A 69 -1.06 28.85 7.72
CA PRO A 69 -2.25 29.06 6.91
C PRO A 69 -2.00 28.86 5.41
N ASN A 70 -0.73 28.93 4.97
CA ASN A 70 -0.37 28.70 3.57
C ASN A 70 -0.36 27.24 3.19
N VAL A 71 -0.31 26.30 4.16
CA VAL A 71 -0.36 24.87 3.91
C VAL A 71 -1.82 24.42 3.83
N GLU A 72 -2.23 23.89 2.67
CA GLU A 72 -3.59 23.39 2.43
C GLU A 72 -3.66 21.88 2.61
N ALA A 73 -2.62 21.16 2.21
CA ALA A 73 -2.52 19.72 2.33
C ALA A 73 -1.18 19.30 2.94
N VAL A 74 -1.13 18.11 3.51
CA VAL A 74 0.11 17.52 4.02
C VAL A 74 0.33 16.13 3.44
N PHE A 75 1.61 15.82 3.20
CA PHE A 75 2.08 14.49 2.91
C PHE A 75 2.96 13.99 4.06
N ILE A 76 2.59 12.86 4.66
CA ILE A 76 3.23 12.28 5.85
C ILE A 76 4.06 11.07 5.41
N ALA A 77 5.39 11.12 5.63
CA ALA A 77 6.35 10.07 5.35
C ALA A 77 7.32 9.83 6.52
N SER A 78 6.78 9.81 7.73
CA SER A 78 7.52 9.58 9.00
C SER A 78 7.74 8.08 9.26
N SER A 79 8.01 7.68 10.50
CA SER A 79 8.01 6.27 10.90
C SER A 79 6.58 5.74 11.05
N TRP A 80 6.38 4.43 10.88
CA TRP A 80 5.07 3.78 10.99
C TRP A 80 4.32 4.12 12.29
N GLU A 81 5.06 4.19 13.40
CA GLU A 81 4.52 4.50 14.74
C GLU A 81 3.81 5.86 14.82
N GLU A 82 4.19 6.79 13.95
CA GLU A 82 3.66 8.15 13.98
C GLU A 82 2.64 8.45 12.89
N HIS A 83 2.50 7.58 11.88
CA HIS A 83 1.67 7.84 10.70
C HIS A 83 0.24 8.18 11.05
N ILE A 84 -0.46 7.29 11.78
CA ILE A 84 -1.87 7.50 12.14
C ILE A 84 -2.04 8.72 13.04
N ARG A 85 -1.17 8.87 14.03
CA ARG A 85 -1.21 10.01 14.96
C ARG A 85 -1.04 11.35 14.25
N MET A 86 -0.07 11.43 13.32
CA MET A 86 0.15 12.64 12.53
C MET A 86 -1.03 12.91 11.59
N ALA A 87 -1.61 11.87 10.98
CA ALA A 87 -2.78 12.02 10.12
C ALA A 87 -4.00 12.56 10.89
N ILE A 88 -4.25 12.04 12.09
CA ILE A 88 -5.31 12.52 12.99
C ILE A 88 -5.12 14.00 13.31
N LYS A 89 -3.91 14.43 13.70
CA LYS A 89 -3.62 15.84 14.01
C LYS A 89 -3.74 16.73 12.77
N SER A 90 -3.34 16.22 11.61
CA SER A 90 -3.45 16.95 10.34
C SER A 90 -4.91 17.21 9.95
N MET A 91 -5.77 16.19 10.04
CA MET A 91 -7.21 16.36 9.79
C MET A 91 -7.85 17.30 10.79
N ARG A 92 -7.51 17.22 12.11
CA ARG A 92 -7.99 18.16 13.14
C ARG A 92 -7.54 19.60 12.89
N ALA A 93 -6.37 19.79 12.25
CA ALA A 93 -5.89 21.12 11.83
C ALA A 93 -6.51 21.59 10.50
N GLY A 94 -7.44 20.84 9.92
CA GLY A 94 -8.12 21.19 8.66
C GLY A 94 -7.28 20.96 7.41
N LYS A 95 -6.18 20.19 7.48
CA LYS A 95 -5.31 19.92 6.34
C LYS A 95 -5.73 18.66 5.60
N ILE A 96 -5.94 18.76 4.29
CA ILE A 96 -6.11 17.59 3.42
C ILE A 96 -4.90 16.68 3.62
N THR A 97 -5.12 15.41 3.92
CA THR A 97 -4.05 14.54 4.43
C THR A 97 -3.77 13.39 3.47
N ALA A 98 -2.53 13.32 2.98
CA ALA A 98 -1.94 12.15 2.35
C ALA A 98 -0.97 11.49 3.34
N MET A 99 -1.08 10.19 3.53
CA MET A 99 -0.26 9.43 4.47
C MET A 99 0.40 8.25 3.77
N GLU A 100 1.72 8.11 3.93
CA GLU A 100 2.45 6.92 3.48
C GLU A 100 1.88 5.65 4.12
N VAL A 101 2.12 4.56 3.47
CA VAL A 101 1.72 3.23 3.93
C VAL A 101 2.41 2.84 5.24
N GLY A 102 1.83 1.91 5.95
CA GLY A 102 2.36 1.46 7.23
C GLY A 102 1.52 0.35 7.85
N CYS A 103 1.66 0.20 9.14
CA CYS A 103 0.90 -0.74 9.94
C CYS A 103 0.22 -0.01 11.11
N ALA A 104 -0.81 -0.61 11.67
CA ALA A 104 -1.37 -0.18 12.94
C ALA A 104 -0.73 -0.96 14.10
N TYR A 105 -0.51 -0.28 15.21
CA TYR A 105 0.02 -0.90 16.41
C TYR A 105 -1.08 -1.52 17.27
N ASP A 106 -2.27 -0.94 17.23
CA ASP A 106 -3.48 -1.49 17.84
C ASP A 106 -4.75 -1.14 17.03
N ILE A 107 -5.87 -1.69 17.46
CA ILE A 107 -7.17 -1.50 16.79
C ILE A 107 -7.77 -0.13 17.12
N GLU A 108 -7.46 0.43 18.30
CA GLU A 108 -8.03 1.69 18.75
C GLU A 108 -7.54 2.87 17.92
N GLU A 109 -6.27 2.86 17.49
CA GLU A 109 -5.76 3.91 16.59
C GLU A 109 -6.46 3.89 15.22
N CYS A 110 -6.84 2.70 14.72
CA CYS A 110 -7.65 2.58 13.51
C CYS A 110 -9.06 3.17 13.71
N TRP A 111 -9.70 2.90 14.85
CA TRP A 111 -10.99 3.50 15.20
C TRP A 111 -10.88 5.01 15.38
N GLU A 112 -9.80 5.51 15.98
CA GLU A 112 -9.59 6.94 16.14
C GLU A 112 -9.40 7.64 14.79
N LEU A 113 -8.63 7.06 13.88
CA LEU A 113 -8.47 7.56 12.52
C LEU A 113 -9.82 7.76 11.82
N VAL A 114 -10.67 6.71 11.86
CA VAL A 114 -12.00 6.77 11.24
C VAL A 114 -12.90 7.77 11.94
N ARG A 115 -12.91 7.82 13.27
CA ARG A 115 -13.70 8.78 14.04
C ARG A 115 -13.35 10.21 13.66
N VAL A 116 -12.05 10.55 13.62
CA VAL A 116 -11.61 11.90 13.27
C VAL A 116 -11.91 12.23 11.81
N TYR A 117 -11.76 11.27 10.90
CA TYR A 117 -12.18 11.44 9.51
C TYR A 117 -13.68 11.74 9.38
N GLU A 118 -14.53 11.01 10.12
CA GLU A 118 -16.00 11.24 10.13
C GLU A 118 -16.37 12.60 10.78
N GLU A 119 -15.66 13.00 11.85
CA GLU A 119 -15.90 14.26 12.58
C GLU A 119 -15.49 15.49 11.75
N THR A 120 -14.28 15.45 11.20
CA THR A 120 -13.69 16.61 10.50
C THR A 120 -14.16 16.73 9.06
N LYS A 121 -14.49 15.60 8.43
CA LYS A 121 -14.80 15.50 6.99
C LYS A 121 -13.65 16.01 6.10
N ILE A 122 -12.46 16.13 6.66
CA ILE A 122 -11.28 16.50 5.89
C ILE A 122 -10.86 15.30 5.02
N PRO A 123 -10.61 15.51 3.72
CA PRO A 123 -10.17 14.44 2.84
C PRO A 123 -8.87 13.79 3.34
N PHE A 124 -8.86 12.47 3.38
CA PHE A 124 -7.72 11.64 3.76
C PHE A 124 -7.50 10.55 2.72
N MET A 125 -6.25 10.35 2.33
CA MET A 125 -5.83 9.25 1.46
C MET A 125 -4.59 8.56 2.02
N MET A 126 -4.64 7.24 2.16
CA MET A 126 -3.43 6.43 2.30
C MET A 126 -2.82 6.21 0.91
N MET A 127 -1.52 6.48 0.80
CA MET A 127 -0.80 6.49 -0.47
C MET A 127 -0.29 5.09 -0.84
N GLU A 128 -1.21 4.11 -0.87
CA GLU A 128 -0.90 2.74 -1.25
C GLU A 128 -0.67 2.66 -2.76
N ASN A 129 0.59 2.77 -3.15
CA ASN A 129 1.01 2.84 -4.54
C ASN A 129 0.81 1.53 -5.32
N CYS A 130 0.82 0.36 -4.65
CA CYS A 130 0.60 -0.93 -5.32
C CYS A 130 -0.82 -1.06 -5.88
N CYS A 131 -1.80 -0.31 -5.36
CA CYS A 131 -3.12 -0.20 -5.98
C CYS A 131 -3.08 0.42 -7.39
N PHE A 132 -1.98 1.08 -7.73
CA PHE A 132 -1.76 1.76 -9.03
C PHE A 132 -0.79 1.00 -9.93
N ASP A 133 -0.34 -0.19 -9.56
CA ASP A 133 0.53 -1.01 -10.40
C ASP A 133 -0.20 -1.51 -11.65
N LYS A 134 0.58 -1.64 -12.73
CA LYS A 134 0.09 -2.02 -14.05
C LYS A 134 -0.67 -3.35 -14.04
N PHE A 135 -0.11 -4.38 -13.40
CA PHE A 135 -0.70 -5.72 -13.45
C PHE A 135 -1.92 -5.86 -12.52
N GLU A 136 -1.90 -5.22 -11.34
CA GLU A 136 -3.02 -5.17 -10.41
C GLU A 136 -4.21 -4.41 -11.01
N LEU A 137 -3.94 -3.29 -11.70
CA LEU A 137 -4.98 -2.55 -12.43
C LEU A 137 -5.51 -3.33 -13.63
N LEU A 138 -4.63 -4.03 -14.39
CA LEU A 138 -5.05 -4.91 -15.47
C LEU A 138 -6.01 -5.99 -14.95
N SER A 139 -5.61 -6.68 -13.88
CA SER A 139 -6.42 -7.74 -13.27
C SER A 139 -7.77 -7.21 -12.77
N THR A 140 -7.76 -6.02 -12.15
CA THR A 140 -8.99 -5.35 -11.69
C THR A 140 -9.89 -4.99 -12.88
N SER A 141 -9.33 -4.44 -13.95
CA SER A 141 -10.08 -4.10 -15.16
C SER A 141 -10.70 -5.33 -15.82
N LEU A 142 -9.96 -6.43 -15.91
CA LEU A 142 -10.48 -7.71 -16.43
C LEU A 142 -11.61 -8.26 -15.55
N ALA A 143 -11.50 -8.12 -14.22
CA ALA A 143 -12.59 -8.46 -13.30
C ALA A 143 -13.81 -7.57 -13.53
N ARG A 144 -13.63 -6.25 -13.69
CA ARG A 144 -14.71 -5.30 -13.97
C ARG A 144 -15.40 -5.58 -15.32
N ALA A 145 -14.64 -6.02 -16.30
CA ALA A 145 -15.16 -6.45 -17.61
C ALA A 145 -15.82 -7.85 -17.58
N GLY A 146 -15.88 -8.53 -16.42
CA GLY A 146 -16.48 -9.84 -16.27
C GLY A 146 -15.66 -11.00 -16.86
N LYS A 147 -14.43 -10.74 -17.34
CA LYS A 147 -13.55 -11.73 -17.95
C LYS A 147 -13.08 -12.81 -16.98
N LEU A 148 -12.96 -12.48 -15.69
CA LEU A 148 -12.58 -13.44 -14.65
C LEU A 148 -13.78 -14.23 -14.11
N GLY A 149 -15.02 -13.86 -14.45
CA GLY A 149 -16.21 -14.40 -13.84
C GLY A 149 -16.35 -13.97 -12.38
N GLU A 150 -16.89 -14.84 -11.54
CA GLU A 150 -16.96 -14.61 -10.09
C GLU A 150 -15.60 -14.89 -9.47
N VAL A 151 -15.00 -13.88 -8.82
CA VAL A 151 -13.71 -14.04 -8.13
C VAL A 151 -13.97 -14.78 -6.81
N VAL A 152 -13.20 -15.83 -6.56
CA VAL A 152 -13.37 -16.70 -5.38
C VAL A 152 -12.15 -16.70 -4.47
N PHE A 153 -10.98 -16.33 -5.00
CA PHE A 153 -9.72 -16.36 -4.27
C PHE A 153 -8.76 -15.27 -4.78
N ALA A 154 -8.03 -14.68 -3.87
CA ALA A 154 -6.89 -13.81 -4.19
C ALA A 154 -5.71 -14.10 -3.26
N HIS A 155 -4.51 -13.90 -3.77
CA HIS A 155 -3.27 -13.99 -3.02
C HIS A 155 -2.42 -12.75 -3.26
N GLY A 156 -1.78 -12.27 -2.19
CA GLY A 156 -0.77 -11.22 -2.25
C GLY A 156 0.40 -11.53 -1.32
N ALA A 157 1.55 -10.95 -1.60
CA ALA A 157 2.72 -11.05 -0.76
C ALA A 157 3.47 -9.73 -0.67
N TYR A 158 4.15 -9.52 0.45
CA TYR A 158 5.22 -8.56 0.55
C TYR A 158 6.52 -9.32 0.77
N SER A 159 7.17 -9.65 -0.35
CA SER A 159 8.32 -10.56 -0.39
C SER A 159 9.54 -9.86 -0.98
N HIS A 160 10.60 -9.74 -0.22
CA HIS A 160 11.96 -9.45 -0.67
C HIS A 160 12.96 -9.45 0.50
N ASP A 161 14.24 -9.71 0.23
CA ASP A 161 15.26 -9.70 1.27
C ASP A 161 15.55 -8.27 1.76
N LEU A 162 15.07 -7.91 2.94
CA LEU A 162 15.30 -6.61 3.59
C LEU A 162 16.38 -6.63 4.67
N ARG A 163 17.10 -7.74 4.85
CA ARG A 163 18.08 -7.89 5.93
C ARG A 163 19.20 -6.85 5.81
N PHE A 164 19.67 -6.58 4.61
CA PHE A 164 20.66 -5.54 4.35
C PHE A 164 20.12 -4.15 4.71
N GLU A 165 18.92 -3.82 4.25
CA GLU A 165 18.30 -2.51 4.52
C GLU A 165 18.12 -2.27 6.01
N MET A 166 17.64 -3.27 6.76
CA MET A 166 17.46 -3.16 8.22
C MET A 166 18.77 -2.98 8.98
N LEU A 167 19.89 -3.56 8.49
CA LEU A 167 21.15 -3.60 9.21
C LEU A 167 22.19 -2.57 8.73
N GLU A 168 22.15 -2.11 7.49
CA GLU A 168 23.10 -1.12 6.95
C GLU A 168 22.51 0.28 6.84
N ASN A 169 21.26 0.41 6.45
CA ASN A 169 20.59 1.69 6.37
C ASN A 169 20.13 2.21 7.74
N ASN A 170 20.01 3.54 7.89
CA ASN A 170 19.61 4.19 9.13
C ASN A 170 18.10 3.99 9.48
N TYR A 171 17.40 3.09 8.81
CA TYR A 171 15.98 2.77 9.03
C TYR A 171 15.79 1.73 10.14
N ASN A 172 16.12 2.13 11.36
CA ASN A 172 16.03 1.25 12.51
C ASN A 172 14.60 0.90 12.96
N TYR A 173 13.57 1.59 12.47
CA TYR A 173 12.20 1.32 12.90
C TYR A 173 11.71 -0.08 12.47
N ARG A 174 12.08 -0.57 11.27
CA ARG A 174 11.75 -1.94 10.84
C ARG A 174 12.38 -2.97 11.74
N LEU A 175 13.70 -2.89 11.97
CA LEU A 175 14.41 -3.81 12.86
C LEU A 175 13.79 -3.81 14.26
N GLY A 176 13.45 -2.64 14.80
CA GLY A 176 12.80 -2.50 16.11
C GLY A 176 11.47 -3.28 16.19
N ASN A 177 10.67 -3.24 15.13
CA ASN A 177 9.44 -4.02 15.03
C ASN A 177 9.71 -5.53 14.99
N TYR A 178 10.67 -5.98 14.18
CA TYR A 178 11.03 -7.39 14.04
C TYR A 178 11.62 -8.01 15.31
N LEU A 179 12.29 -7.20 16.14
CA LEU A 179 12.77 -7.64 17.45
C LEU A 179 11.64 -7.78 18.48
N LYS A 180 10.55 -7.01 18.35
CA LYS A 180 9.50 -6.89 19.37
C LYS A 180 8.19 -7.60 19.03
N ARG A 181 7.84 -7.70 17.76
CA ARG A 181 6.54 -8.17 17.26
C ARG A 181 6.69 -9.41 16.39
N ASN A 182 5.60 -10.19 16.28
CA ASN A 182 5.47 -11.32 15.37
C ASN A 182 4.11 -11.23 14.68
N CYS A 183 4.06 -10.66 13.51
CA CYS A 183 2.82 -10.30 12.83
C CYS A 183 3.03 -10.10 11.32
N GLU A 184 1.94 -9.90 10.59
CA GLU A 184 1.98 -9.29 9.27
C GLU A 184 2.35 -7.80 9.42
N ASN A 185 3.64 -7.48 9.27
CA ASN A 185 4.17 -6.15 9.56
C ASN A 185 3.90 -5.11 8.45
N TYR A 186 3.48 -5.55 7.27
CA TYR A 186 3.33 -4.63 6.14
C TYR A 186 2.19 -5.02 5.18
N PRO A 187 0.94 -5.13 5.69
CA PRO A 187 -0.18 -5.73 4.98
C PRO A 187 -0.73 -4.89 3.81
N THR A 188 -0.33 -3.63 3.68
CA THR A 188 -1.01 -2.74 2.74
C THR A 188 -0.64 -2.97 1.29
N HIS A 189 0.61 -3.38 1.02
CA HIS A 189 1.09 -3.64 -0.34
C HIS A 189 0.51 -4.93 -0.95
N ASP A 190 0.31 -5.94 -0.14
CA ASP A 190 -0.25 -7.22 -0.59
C ASP A 190 -1.77 -7.24 -0.56
N LEU A 191 -2.39 -6.60 0.46
CA LEU A 191 -3.84 -6.54 0.62
C LEU A 191 -4.51 -5.43 -0.21
N GLY A 192 -3.88 -4.26 -0.31
CA GLY A 192 -4.52 -3.07 -0.90
C GLY A 192 -5.10 -3.29 -2.29
N PRO A 193 -4.32 -3.78 -3.27
CA PRO A 193 -4.81 -4.09 -4.59
C PRO A 193 -5.94 -5.12 -4.60
N ILE A 194 -5.83 -6.16 -3.77
CA ILE A 194 -6.87 -7.20 -3.61
C ILE A 194 -8.15 -6.59 -3.03
N ALA A 195 -8.02 -5.75 -2.01
CA ALA A 195 -9.16 -5.10 -1.37
C ALA A 195 -9.91 -4.17 -2.34
N LYS A 196 -9.18 -3.47 -3.23
CA LYS A 196 -9.79 -2.67 -4.29
C LYS A 196 -10.49 -3.54 -5.33
N LEU A 197 -9.88 -4.65 -5.74
CA LEU A 197 -10.46 -5.58 -6.69
C LEU A 197 -11.76 -6.21 -6.15
N LEU A 198 -11.78 -6.60 -4.86
CA LEU A 198 -12.91 -7.25 -4.19
C LEU A 198 -13.94 -6.27 -3.60
N ASP A 199 -13.83 -4.97 -3.89
CA ASP A 199 -14.73 -3.93 -3.38
C ASP A 199 -14.87 -3.91 -1.84
N ILE A 200 -13.79 -4.21 -1.11
CA ILE A 200 -13.79 -4.15 0.35
C ILE A 200 -14.19 -2.76 0.83
N ASN A 201 -15.08 -2.70 1.83
CA ASN A 201 -15.76 -1.50 2.32
C ASN A 201 -16.77 -0.87 1.34
N ARG A 202 -17.07 -1.51 0.19
CA ARG A 202 -17.96 -1.02 -0.85
C ARG A 202 -18.74 -2.17 -1.53
N GLY A 203 -19.60 -2.84 -0.78
CA GLY A 203 -20.34 -4.03 -1.21
C GLY A 203 -19.76 -5.35 -0.69
N ASN A 204 -18.57 -5.29 -0.08
CA ASN A 204 -17.89 -6.43 0.54
C ASN A 204 -17.13 -5.98 1.80
N ARG A 205 -16.73 -6.91 2.66
CA ARG A 205 -15.85 -6.66 3.81
C ARG A 205 -15.09 -7.90 4.23
N MET A 206 -13.94 -7.71 4.82
CA MET A 206 -13.21 -8.77 5.52
C MET A 206 -13.91 -9.09 6.86
N LEU A 207 -14.10 -10.38 7.17
CA LEU A 207 -14.84 -10.83 8.37
C LEU A 207 -13.91 -11.29 9.49
N SER A 208 -12.94 -12.13 9.15
CA SER A 208 -12.01 -12.70 10.12
C SER A 208 -10.70 -13.09 9.45
N LEU A 209 -9.65 -13.21 10.26
CA LEU A 209 -8.37 -13.72 9.81
C LEU A 209 -7.82 -14.80 10.75
N VAL A 210 -6.95 -15.64 10.19
CA VAL A 210 -6.04 -16.54 10.91
C VAL A 210 -4.63 -16.28 10.42
N SER A 211 -3.67 -16.17 11.34
CA SER A 211 -2.26 -15.98 10.98
C SER A 211 -1.36 -17.00 11.70
N VAL A 212 -0.36 -17.46 10.97
CA VAL A 212 0.70 -18.32 11.49
C VAL A 212 2.07 -17.78 11.04
N ALA A 213 3.08 -17.98 11.88
CA ALA A 213 4.44 -17.55 11.62
C ALA A 213 5.40 -18.72 11.67
N SER A 214 6.40 -18.70 10.79
CA SER A 214 7.53 -19.62 10.85
C SER A 214 8.47 -19.27 12.01
N LYS A 215 9.51 -20.07 12.23
CA LYS A 215 10.60 -19.70 13.14
C LYS A 215 11.36 -18.47 12.64
N ALA A 216 11.99 -17.72 13.54
CA ALA A 216 12.87 -16.61 13.26
C ALA A 216 14.33 -17.09 13.14
N ALA A 217 14.89 -17.14 11.93
CA ALA A 217 16.24 -17.61 11.66
C ALA A 217 17.04 -16.64 10.78
N GLY A 218 16.39 -16.02 9.78
CA GLY A 218 17.05 -15.26 8.71
C GLY A 218 17.83 -14.04 9.18
N LEU A 219 17.28 -13.23 10.09
CA LEU A 219 18.00 -12.09 10.68
C LEU A 219 19.17 -12.55 11.56
N LYS A 220 18.99 -13.60 12.36
CA LYS A 220 20.05 -14.15 13.21
C LYS A 220 21.25 -14.65 12.41
N GLU A 221 21.01 -15.24 11.25
CA GLU A 221 22.06 -15.73 10.33
C GLU A 221 22.96 -14.60 9.83
N VAL A 222 22.42 -13.38 9.68
CA VAL A 222 23.17 -12.25 9.13
C VAL A 222 23.68 -11.27 10.18
N PHE A 223 23.20 -11.29 11.42
CA PHE A 223 23.67 -10.41 12.49
C PHE A 223 25.21 -10.38 12.63
N PRO A 224 25.94 -11.51 12.60
CA PRO A 224 27.40 -11.47 12.69
C PRO A 224 28.10 -10.76 11.54
N LYS A 225 27.41 -10.64 10.39
CA LYS A 225 28.00 -10.13 9.14
C LYS A 225 27.97 -8.60 9.05
N TYR A 226 27.14 -7.92 9.89
CA TYR A 226 26.90 -6.49 9.84
C TYR A 226 27.18 -5.81 11.18
N GLU A 227 27.82 -4.64 11.18
CA GLU A 227 28.19 -3.93 12.41
C GLU A 227 26.98 -3.63 13.32
N LYS A 228 25.85 -3.22 12.73
CA LYS A 228 24.62 -3.05 13.51
C LYS A 228 24.07 -4.38 14.02
N GLY A 229 24.16 -5.44 13.22
CA GLY A 229 23.73 -6.77 13.61
C GLY A 229 24.49 -7.33 14.79
N LYS A 230 25.80 -7.06 14.90
CA LYS A 230 26.63 -7.50 16.02
C LYS A 230 26.13 -7.03 17.39
N LYS A 231 25.41 -5.91 17.44
CA LYS A 231 24.78 -5.39 18.68
C LYS A 231 23.59 -6.24 19.12
N HIS A 232 23.03 -7.05 18.22
CA HIS A 232 21.81 -7.84 18.40
C HIS A 232 22.06 -9.35 18.47
N LEU A 233 23.33 -9.80 18.57
CA LEU A 233 23.67 -11.23 18.59
C LEU A 233 22.96 -12.03 19.66
N ASN A 234 22.69 -11.40 20.80
CA ASN A 234 22.02 -12.02 21.96
C ASN A 234 20.53 -11.67 22.03
N ASP A 235 20.00 -10.85 21.11
CA ASP A 235 18.63 -10.44 21.15
C ASP A 235 17.71 -11.53 20.61
N ALA A 236 16.52 -11.63 21.19
CA ALA A 236 15.45 -12.45 20.65
C ALA A 236 14.83 -11.73 19.44
N VAL A 237 14.89 -12.33 18.26
CA VAL A 237 14.07 -11.93 17.13
C VAL A 237 12.72 -12.59 17.27
N LYS A 238 11.66 -11.80 17.44
CA LYS A 238 10.29 -12.33 17.61
C LYS A 238 9.61 -12.60 16.28
N GLN A 239 9.86 -11.76 15.27
CA GLN A 239 9.27 -11.89 13.95
C GLN A 239 9.68 -13.19 13.28
N GLY A 240 8.72 -14.06 12.96
CA GLY A 240 8.94 -15.23 12.13
C GLY A 240 9.38 -14.79 10.72
N ASP A 241 10.22 -15.60 10.07
CA ASP A 241 10.75 -15.26 8.75
C ASP A 241 9.67 -15.16 7.69
N ILE A 242 8.67 -16.04 7.79
CA ILE A 242 7.48 -16.03 6.93
C ILE A 242 6.24 -15.96 7.81
N VAL A 243 5.35 -15.03 7.52
CA VAL A 243 4.02 -14.96 8.11
C VAL A 243 3.00 -15.20 7.01
N THR A 244 2.06 -16.13 7.26
CA THR A 244 0.94 -16.39 6.36
C THR A 244 -0.36 -16.04 7.06
N THR A 245 -1.16 -15.20 6.42
CA THR A 245 -2.47 -14.76 6.92
C THR A 245 -3.56 -15.18 5.93
N ILE A 246 -4.63 -15.77 6.43
CA ILE A 246 -5.82 -16.16 5.66
C ILE A 246 -6.99 -15.31 6.13
N ILE A 247 -7.68 -14.66 5.21
CA ILE A 247 -8.80 -13.76 5.49
C ILE A 247 -10.04 -14.28 4.77
N THR A 248 -11.19 -14.29 5.46
CA THR A 248 -12.50 -14.59 4.86
C THR A 248 -13.28 -13.31 4.63
N CYS A 249 -13.98 -13.22 3.49
CA CYS A 249 -14.78 -12.07 3.11
C CYS A 249 -16.28 -12.35 3.18
N ALA A 250 -17.09 -11.29 3.24
CA ALA A 250 -18.55 -11.38 3.40
C ALA A 250 -19.24 -12.01 2.18
N ASN A 251 -18.71 -11.80 0.99
CA ASN A 251 -19.25 -12.40 -0.23
C ASN A 251 -18.70 -13.82 -0.50
N GLY A 252 -17.87 -14.37 0.40
CA GLY A 252 -17.38 -15.75 0.34
C GLY A 252 -15.97 -15.92 -0.22
N GLU A 253 -15.32 -14.86 -0.70
CA GLU A 253 -13.94 -14.92 -1.18
C GLU A 253 -12.98 -15.19 -0.02
N VAL A 254 -11.87 -15.84 -0.35
CA VAL A 254 -10.73 -16.03 0.56
C VAL A 254 -9.53 -15.26 0.02
N ILE A 255 -8.87 -14.52 0.92
CA ILE A 255 -7.61 -13.84 0.65
C ILE A 255 -6.50 -14.54 1.43
N THR A 256 -5.35 -14.75 0.80
CA THR A 256 -4.13 -15.18 1.50
C THR A 256 -3.05 -14.10 1.34
N LEU A 257 -2.36 -13.79 2.43
CA LEU A 257 -1.24 -12.85 2.45
C LEU A 257 0.02 -13.57 2.93
N THR A 258 1.17 -13.17 2.39
CA THR A 258 2.48 -13.69 2.80
C THR A 258 3.48 -12.55 3.01
N LEU A 259 3.98 -12.41 4.23
CA LEU A 259 5.14 -11.58 4.54
C LEU A 259 6.41 -12.45 4.50
N ASP A 260 7.36 -12.13 3.60
CA ASP A 260 8.66 -12.80 3.47
C ASP A 260 9.77 -11.78 3.22
N THR A 261 10.39 -11.29 4.30
CA THR A 261 11.32 -10.15 4.22
C THR A 261 12.66 -10.39 4.92
N THR A 262 12.89 -11.60 5.46
CA THR A 262 14.12 -11.93 6.20
C THR A 262 14.84 -13.16 5.66
N LEU A 263 14.48 -13.61 4.48
CA LEU A 263 15.12 -14.70 3.76
C LEU A 263 15.56 -14.22 2.35
N PRO A 264 16.47 -14.95 1.67
CA PRO A 264 16.82 -14.64 0.29
C PRO A 264 15.61 -14.75 -0.64
N LYS A 265 15.11 -13.63 -1.09
CA LYS A 265 13.96 -13.52 -2.00
C LYS A 265 14.12 -12.26 -2.85
N HIS A 266 13.77 -12.35 -4.14
CA HIS A 266 13.61 -11.16 -4.98
C HIS A 266 12.31 -10.44 -4.60
N TYR A 267 12.21 -9.15 -4.98
CA TYR A 267 10.96 -8.41 -4.76
C TYR A 267 9.82 -9.04 -5.56
N SER A 268 8.73 -9.37 -4.87
CA SER A 268 7.50 -9.85 -5.47
C SER A 268 6.32 -9.54 -4.58
N ARG A 269 5.18 -9.23 -5.19
CA ARG A 269 3.89 -9.19 -4.51
C ARG A 269 3.08 -10.47 -4.72
N GLU A 270 3.56 -11.38 -5.55
CA GLU A 270 2.93 -12.67 -5.86
C GLU A 270 1.42 -12.55 -6.18
N PHE A 271 1.02 -11.34 -6.62
CA PHE A 271 -0.38 -10.98 -6.81
C PHE A 271 -1.06 -11.96 -7.76
N THR A 272 -2.09 -12.61 -7.24
CA THR A 272 -2.82 -13.67 -7.93
C THR A 272 -4.31 -13.50 -7.70
N VAL A 273 -5.10 -13.62 -8.75
CA VAL A 273 -6.56 -13.58 -8.70
C VAL A 273 -7.15 -14.78 -9.42
N ARG A 274 -8.08 -15.46 -8.76
CA ARG A 274 -8.78 -16.63 -9.32
C ARG A 274 -10.27 -16.40 -9.34
N GLY A 275 -10.81 -16.45 -10.53
CA GLY A 275 -12.25 -16.41 -10.77
C GLY A 275 -12.75 -17.67 -11.48
N THR A 276 -14.06 -17.77 -11.64
CA THR A 276 -14.71 -18.93 -12.28
C THR A 276 -14.44 -19.03 -13.78
N LYS A 277 -13.96 -17.94 -14.42
CA LYS A 277 -13.67 -17.88 -15.86
C LYS A 277 -12.23 -17.44 -16.18
N GLY A 278 -11.44 -17.06 -15.19
CA GLY A 278 -10.10 -16.55 -15.45
C GLY A 278 -9.19 -16.55 -14.24
N TYR A 279 -7.89 -16.44 -14.52
CA TYR A 279 -6.80 -16.50 -13.58
C TYR A 279 -5.71 -15.50 -13.99
N CYS A 280 -5.29 -14.62 -13.08
CA CYS A 280 -4.20 -13.66 -13.28
C CYS A 280 -3.05 -13.97 -12.32
N VAL A 281 -1.79 -13.92 -12.81
CA VAL A 281 -0.56 -14.19 -12.03
C VAL A 281 0.49 -13.14 -12.35
N GLN A 282 0.83 -12.29 -11.40
CA GLN A 282 1.77 -11.18 -11.59
C GLN A 282 3.19 -11.64 -11.89
N GLU A 283 3.73 -12.59 -11.12
CA GLU A 283 5.14 -13.03 -11.29
C GLU A 283 5.46 -13.51 -12.69
N ALA A 284 4.49 -14.08 -13.35
CA ALA A 284 4.63 -14.57 -14.72
C ALA A 284 4.11 -13.57 -15.78
N ASN A 285 3.56 -12.42 -15.35
CA ASN A 285 2.83 -11.49 -16.21
C ASN A 285 1.81 -12.21 -17.11
N MET A 286 1.02 -13.12 -16.53
CA MET A 286 0.17 -14.03 -17.29
C MET A 286 -1.29 -13.93 -16.89
N VAL A 287 -2.14 -14.09 -17.89
CA VAL A 287 -3.60 -14.21 -17.80
C VAL A 287 -4.03 -15.51 -18.45
N LEU A 288 -4.93 -16.22 -17.81
CA LEU A 288 -5.55 -17.43 -18.34
C LEU A 288 -7.07 -17.26 -18.31
N PHE A 289 -7.73 -17.52 -19.43
CA PHE A 289 -9.18 -17.62 -19.47
C PHE A 289 -9.63 -19.07 -19.65
N ASP A 290 -10.83 -19.38 -19.16
CA ASP A 290 -11.44 -20.68 -19.35
C ASP A 290 -11.61 -20.99 -20.84
N CYS A 291 -11.13 -22.16 -21.25
CA CYS A 291 -11.19 -22.62 -22.62
C CYS A 291 -11.29 -24.15 -22.65
N LYS A 292 -11.82 -24.70 -23.78
CA LYS A 292 -12.06 -26.12 -23.94
C LYS A 292 -10.80 -26.97 -23.72
N GLU A 293 -9.66 -26.45 -24.13
CA GLU A 293 -8.35 -27.12 -24.05
C GLU A 293 -7.90 -27.40 -22.64
N LEU A 294 -8.33 -26.58 -21.65
CA LEU A 294 -8.05 -26.79 -20.23
C LEU A 294 -8.77 -28.01 -19.63
N HIS A 295 -9.81 -28.50 -20.31
CA HIS A 295 -10.60 -29.62 -19.85
C HIS A 295 -10.05 -30.97 -20.34
N ASP A 296 -8.93 -30.98 -21.08
CA ASP A 296 -8.26 -32.21 -21.49
C ASP A 296 -7.41 -32.79 -20.36
N PHE A 297 -7.94 -33.81 -19.70
CA PHE A 297 -7.30 -34.49 -18.58
C PHE A 297 -5.97 -35.19 -18.98
N TYR A 298 -5.83 -35.60 -20.23
CA TYR A 298 -4.68 -36.40 -20.69
C TYR A 298 -3.48 -35.57 -21.14
N GLU A 299 -3.63 -34.25 -21.22
CA GLU A 299 -2.55 -33.34 -21.61
C GLU A 299 -2.13 -32.28 -20.54
N PRO A 300 -2.18 -32.59 -19.21
CA PRO A 300 -1.93 -31.59 -18.16
C PRO A 300 -0.49 -31.06 -18.15
N HIS A 301 0.43 -31.67 -18.88
CA HIS A 301 1.84 -31.28 -18.94
C HIS A 301 2.22 -30.55 -20.24
N LYS A 302 1.32 -30.44 -21.18
CA LYS A 302 1.56 -29.63 -22.37
C LYS A 302 1.36 -28.16 -22.09
N ALA A 303 2.44 -27.62 -21.61
CA ALA A 303 2.78 -26.22 -21.67
C ALA A 303 1.75 -25.24 -21.08
N LEU A 304 2.00 -24.85 -19.84
CA LEU A 304 1.54 -23.57 -19.30
C LEU A 304 1.56 -22.45 -20.37
N GLN A 305 2.60 -22.43 -21.19
CA GLN A 305 2.80 -21.47 -22.28
C GLN A 305 1.75 -21.51 -23.39
N ARG A 306 0.96 -22.59 -23.52
CA ARG A 306 -0.04 -22.73 -24.58
C ARG A 306 -1.38 -22.08 -24.23
N TRP A 307 -1.71 -21.96 -22.94
CA TRP A 307 -3.02 -21.48 -22.47
C TRP A 307 -2.94 -20.20 -21.66
N MET A 308 -1.77 -19.89 -21.08
CA MET A 308 -1.55 -18.66 -20.37
C MET A 308 -1.03 -17.61 -21.35
N ASP A 309 -1.80 -16.57 -21.53
CA ASP A 309 -1.44 -15.47 -22.38
C ASP A 309 -0.68 -14.40 -21.60
N ASN A 310 0.16 -13.62 -22.29
CA ASN A 310 0.92 -12.53 -21.68
C ASN A 310 -0.01 -11.35 -21.36
N GLY A 311 0.12 -10.79 -20.16
CA GLY A 311 -0.66 -9.62 -19.73
C GLY A 311 -0.56 -8.42 -20.69
N GLU A 312 0.56 -8.28 -21.42
CA GLU A 312 0.74 -7.20 -22.40
C GLU A 312 -0.28 -7.28 -23.56
N ASN A 313 -0.81 -8.46 -23.86
CA ASN A 313 -1.84 -8.61 -24.90
C ASN A 313 -3.19 -7.98 -24.49
N TYR A 314 -3.33 -7.63 -23.21
CA TYR A 314 -4.54 -7.02 -22.64
C TYR A 314 -4.37 -5.55 -22.30
N ASN A 315 -3.36 -4.88 -22.82
CA ASN A 315 -3.09 -3.47 -22.55
C ASN A 315 -4.29 -2.55 -22.87
N ALA A 316 -5.21 -2.96 -23.74
CA ALA A 316 -6.44 -2.24 -24.03
C ALA A 316 -7.34 -2.07 -22.78
N TYR A 317 -7.21 -2.96 -21.80
CA TYR A 317 -7.95 -2.91 -20.52
C TYR A 317 -7.30 -2.01 -19.47
N LEU A 318 -6.07 -1.52 -19.71
CA LEU A 318 -5.40 -0.63 -18.77
C LEU A 318 -6.03 0.77 -18.76
N PRO A 319 -6.01 1.47 -17.63
CA PRO A 319 -6.35 2.89 -17.56
C PRO A 319 -5.51 3.73 -18.53
N ASP A 320 -6.10 4.82 -19.04
CA ASP A 320 -5.45 5.72 -20.01
C ASP A 320 -4.10 6.24 -19.53
N MET A 321 -3.95 6.52 -18.25
CA MET A 321 -2.67 6.97 -17.69
C MET A 321 -1.55 5.92 -17.88
N TRP A 322 -1.85 4.62 -17.72
CA TRP A 322 -0.87 3.57 -18.00
C TRP A 322 -0.60 3.38 -19.48
N ARG A 323 -1.63 3.46 -20.30
CA ARG A 323 -1.46 3.33 -21.77
C ARG A 323 -0.62 4.44 -22.39
N ASN A 324 -0.62 5.62 -21.76
CA ASN A 324 0.04 6.81 -22.25
C ASN A 324 1.22 7.27 -21.37
N ILE A 325 1.65 6.46 -20.38
CA ILE A 325 2.74 6.81 -19.48
C ILE A 325 4.04 7.02 -20.26
N THR A 326 4.73 8.10 -19.97
CA THR A 326 6.04 8.39 -20.56
C THR A 326 7.16 7.72 -19.77
N GLN A 327 8.30 7.48 -20.41
CA GLN A 327 9.49 6.96 -19.73
C GLN A 327 9.89 7.83 -18.52
N LYS A 328 9.77 9.14 -18.63
CA LYS A 328 10.07 10.07 -17.55
C LYS A 328 9.12 9.90 -16.35
N GLU A 329 7.84 9.66 -16.60
CA GLU A 329 6.86 9.43 -15.53
C GLU A 329 7.07 8.06 -14.85
N MET A 330 7.50 7.04 -15.60
CA MET A 330 7.89 5.73 -15.03
C MET A 330 9.09 5.85 -14.06
N GLU A 331 9.96 6.84 -14.22
CA GLU A 331 11.10 7.10 -13.33
C GLU A 331 10.71 7.84 -12.03
N LEU A 332 9.46 8.30 -11.90
CA LEU A 332 8.96 9.06 -10.75
C LEU A 332 8.49 8.18 -9.57
N GLY A 333 9.31 7.20 -9.21
CA GLY A 333 9.09 6.32 -8.05
C GLY A 333 8.32 5.04 -8.41
N HIS A 334 8.89 3.91 -8.00
CA HIS A 334 8.33 2.56 -8.15
C HIS A 334 7.72 2.28 -9.54
N GLY A 335 8.45 2.61 -10.62
CA GLY A 335 7.97 2.36 -11.97
C GLY A 335 6.75 3.20 -12.38
N GLY A 336 6.54 4.36 -11.75
CA GLY A 336 5.43 5.28 -12.04
C GLY A 336 4.24 5.16 -11.08
N MET A 337 4.16 4.11 -10.26
CA MET A 337 3.05 3.91 -9.30
C MET A 337 2.89 5.09 -8.34
N ASP A 338 3.99 5.62 -7.80
CA ASP A 338 3.95 6.78 -6.90
C ASP A 338 3.37 8.01 -7.60
N TYR A 339 3.82 8.26 -8.83
CA TYR A 339 3.31 9.39 -9.63
C TYR A 339 1.80 9.27 -9.85
N MET A 340 1.31 8.09 -10.20
CA MET A 340 -0.12 7.84 -10.39
C MET A 340 -0.94 8.02 -9.11
N ALA A 341 -0.42 7.56 -7.97
CA ALA A 341 -1.06 7.76 -6.67
C ALA A 341 -1.17 9.25 -6.32
N PHE A 342 -0.10 10.04 -6.53
CA PHE A 342 -0.16 11.49 -6.31
C PHE A 342 -1.09 12.20 -7.30
N LYS A 343 -1.11 11.83 -8.57
CA LYS A 343 -2.08 12.37 -9.54
C LYS A 343 -3.52 12.11 -9.12
N ALA A 344 -3.83 10.90 -8.64
CA ALA A 344 -5.15 10.56 -8.15
C ALA A 344 -5.50 11.37 -6.88
N PHE A 345 -4.56 11.50 -5.93
CA PHE A 345 -4.74 12.33 -4.74
C PHE A 345 -5.02 13.79 -5.08
N PHE A 346 -4.19 14.42 -5.93
CA PHE A 346 -4.38 15.82 -6.29
C PHE A 346 -5.67 16.06 -7.08
N LYS A 347 -6.01 15.15 -8.01
CA LYS A 347 -7.27 15.22 -8.76
C LYS A 347 -8.46 15.21 -7.78
N ALA A 348 -8.51 14.24 -6.87
CA ALA A 348 -9.58 14.14 -5.89
C ALA A 348 -9.63 15.35 -4.95
N ALA A 349 -8.48 15.79 -4.41
CA ALA A 349 -8.40 16.94 -3.50
C ALA A 349 -8.87 18.26 -4.13
N ILE A 350 -8.52 18.51 -5.40
CA ILE A 350 -8.85 19.75 -6.12
C ILE A 350 -10.32 19.78 -6.54
N ASN A 351 -10.85 18.64 -6.98
CA ASN A 351 -12.23 18.50 -7.44
C ASN A 351 -13.24 18.36 -6.29
N GLY A 352 -12.80 17.96 -5.10
CA GLY A 352 -13.67 17.56 -4.00
C GLY A 352 -14.29 16.17 -4.20
N ASP A 353 -13.63 15.32 -4.99
CA ASP A 353 -14.03 13.94 -5.22
C ASP A 353 -13.65 13.05 -4.01
N PRO A 354 -14.30 11.89 -3.82
CA PRO A 354 -13.89 10.91 -2.83
C PRO A 354 -12.45 10.44 -3.08
N MET A 355 -11.66 10.31 -2.00
CA MET A 355 -10.30 9.80 -2.09
C MET A 355 -10.31 8.31 -2.46
N PRO A 356 -9.48 7.87 -3.42
CA PRO A 356 -9.44 6.48 -3.90
C PRO A 356 -9.18 5.44 -2.81
N VAL A 357 -8.35 5.78 -1.83
CA VAL A 357 -8.04 4.94 -0.64
C VAL A 357 -8.29 5.80 0.59
N ASP A 358 -9.49 5.74 1.13
CA ASP A 358 -9.91 6.60 2.24
C ASP A 358 -9.56 6.03 3.63
N ALA A 359 -9.99 6.70 4.69
CA ALA A 359 -9.70 6.30 6.07
C ALA A 359 -10.30 4.94 6.45
N TYR A 360 -11.43 4.54 5.85
CA TYR A 360 -12.00 3.22 6.09
C TYR A 360 -11.14 2.12 5.47
N ASP A 361 -10.59 2.36 4.27
CA ASP A 361 -9.68 1.45 3.60
C ASP A 361 -8.38 1.32 4.40
N ALA A 362 -7.79 2.45 4.79
CA ALA A 362 -6.58 2.49 5.60
C ALA A 362 -6.74 1.73 6.92
N ALA A 363 -7.82 1.99 7.67
CA ALA A 363 -8.10 1.32 8.94
C ALA A 363 -8.27 -0.20 8.76
N ALA A 364 -9.03 -0.62 7.73
CA ALA A 364 -9.30 -2.03 7.47
C ALA A 364 -8.04 -2.81 7.02
N TRP A 365 -7.10 -2.15 6.30
CA TRP A 365 -5.88 -2.81 5.85
C TRP A 365 -4.81 -2.82 6.94
N MET A 366 -4.59 -1.70 7.62
CA MET A 366 -3.57 -1.60 8.66
C MET A 366 -3.88 -2.40 9.93
N CYS A 367 -5.16 -2.63 10.26
CA CYS A 367 -5.55 -3.43 11.43
C CYS A 367 -5.10 -4.89 11.34
N ILE A 368 -4.82 -5.39 10.13
CA ILE A 368 -4.33 -6.76 9.90
C ILE A 368 -3.05 -7.02 10.72
N THR A 369 -2.18 -6.03 10.85
CA THR A 369 -0.96 -6.15 11.65
C THR A 369 -1.27 -6.52 13.11
N ALA A 370 -2.12 -5.76 13.78
CA ALA A 370 -2.48 -6.02 15.18
C ALA A 370 -3.26 -7.34 15.35
N LEU A 371 -4.18 -7.65 14.43
CA LEU A 371 -4.98 -8.88 14.48
C LEU A 371 -4.14 -10.12 14.15
N SER A 372 -3.20 -10.05 13.21
CA SER A 372 -2.28 -11.15 12.90
C SER A 372 -1.37 -11.45 14.09
N GLU A 373 -0.88 -10.42 14.78
CA GLU A 373 -0.10 -10.59 16.02
C GLU A 373 -0.90 -11.34 17.10
N GLN A 374 -2.17 -10.96 17.29
CA GLN A 374 -3.06 -11.62 18.23
C GLN A 374 -3.32 -13.09 17.84
N SER A 375 -3.58 -13.34 16.56
CA SER A 375 -3.80 -14.70 16.05
C SER A 375 -2.58 -15.59 16.28
N ILE A 376 -1.39 -15.13 15.93
CA ILE A 376 -0.14 -15.87 16.12
C ILE A 376 0.13 -16.12 17.60
N ALA A 377 -0.06 -15.12 18.47
CA ALA A 377 0.15 -15.25 19.91
C ALA A 377 -0.81 -16.26 20.55
N GLN A 378 -1.97 -16.49 19.95
CA GLN A 378 -2.98 -17.45 20.39
C GLN A 378 -2.90 -18.79 19.62
N GLY A 379 -1.80 -19.07 18.93
CA GLY A 379 -1.59 -20.33 18.23
C GLY A 379 -2.42 -20.51 16.96
N GLY A 380 -2.73 -19.41 16.26
CA GLY A 380 -3.51 -19.42 15.03
C GLY A 380 -5.03 -19.34 15.26
N MET A 381 -5.47 -18.79 16.39
CA MET A 381 -6.90 -18.60 16.64
C MET A 381 -7.48 -17.52 15.73
N PRO A 382 -8.69 -17.73 15.17
CA PRO A 382 -9.36 -16.71 14.36
C PRO A 382 -9.57 -15.40 15.12
N GLN A 383 -9.28 -14.29 14.46
CA GLN A 383 -9.54 -12.94 14.97
C GLN A 383 -10.61 -12.27 14.12
N PRO A 384 -11.67 -11.69 14.70
CA PRO A 384 -12.67 -10.95 13.96
C PRO A 384 -12.08 -9.62 13.47
N ILE A 385 -12.34 -9.27 12.21
CA ILE A 385 -11.95 -7.98 11.63
C ILE A 385 -13.08 -6.97 11.87
N PRO A 386 -12.81 -5.83 12.53
CA PRO A 386 -13.82 -4.80 12.80
C PRO A 386 -14.45 -4.24 11.52
N ASP A 387 -15.73 -3.93 11.60
CA ASP A 387 -16.41 -3.13 10.58
C ASP A 387 -16.24 -1.63 10.87
N PHE A 388 -15.15 -1.05 10.37
CA PHE A 388 -14.87 0.38 10.53
C PHE A 388 -15.90 1.27 9.84
N THR A 389 -16.66 0.73 8.88
CA THR A 389 -17.72 1.45 8.18
C THR A 389 -19.03 1.49 8.95
N LYS A 390 -19.18 0.71 10.03
CA LYS A 390 -20.42 0.61 10.84
C LYS A 390 -21.63 0.28 9.99
N GLY A 391 -21.49 -0.71 9.09
CA GLY A 391 -22.54 -1.17 8.18
C GLY A 391 -22.66 -0.38 6.87
N LYS A 392 -21.99 0.75 6.74
CA LYS A 392 -22.06 1.57 5.50
C LYS A 392 -21.49 0.84 4.29
N TRP A 393 -20.61 -0.16 4.46
CA TRP A 393 -20.06 -0.96 3.36
C TRP A 393 -21.14 -1.56 2.45
N LEU A 394 -22.34 -1.84 2.98
CA LEU A 394 -23.47 -2.38 2.21
C LEU A 394 -23.98 -1.41 1.12
N THR A 395 -23.85 -0.12 1.35
CA THR A 395 -24.43 0.93 0.49
C THR A 395 -23.42 1.90 -0.10
N ARG A 396 -22.16 1.83 0.33
CA ARG A 396 -21.12 2.66 -0.26
C ARG A 396 -20.89 2.24 -1.71
N PRO A 397 -20.86 3.21 -2.65
CA PRO A 397 -20.64 2.89 -4.05
C PRO A 397 -19.20 2.36 -4.26
N ARG A 398 -19.05 1.52 -5.28
CA ARG A 398 -17.72 1.14 -5.79
C ARG A 398 -16.91 2.39 -6.10
N LEU A 399 -15.62 2.32 -5.80
CA LEU A 399 -14.67 3.38 -6.10
C LEU A 399 -13.33 2.75 -6.50
N ASP A 400 -13.09 2.68 -7.78
CA ASP A 400 -11.80 2.25 -8.31
C ASP A 400 -10.76 3.38 -8.18
N VAL A 401 -9.49 3.03 -8.10
CA VAL A 401 -8.42 4.04 -7.93
C VAL A 401 -8.17 4.84 -9.19
N MET A 402 -8.57 4.30 -10.35
CA MET A 402 -8.53 4.92 -11.67
C MET A 402 -9.77 4.51 -12.49
N GLU A 403 -10.11 5.30 -13.49
CA GLU A 403 -11.15 4.95 -14.45
C GLU A 403 -10.65 3.85 -15.40
N PHE A 404 -11.44 2.81 -15.58
CA PHE A 404 -11.15 1.73 -16.52
C PHE A 404 -11.83 1.99 -17.87
N PRO A 405 -11.17 1.64 -18.99
CA PRO A 405 -11.76 1.77 -20.30
C PRO A 405 -12.91 0.76 -20.48
N THR A 406 -13.91 1.16 -21.27
CA THR A 406 -14.88 0.21 -21.82
C THR A 406 -14.26 -0.42 -23.07
N VAL A 407 -13.94 -1.70 -23.00
CA VAL A 407 -13.39 -2.45 -24.15
C VAL A 407 -14.55 -3.17 -24.84
N SER A 408 -14.83 -2.83 -26.10
CA SER A 408 -15.80 -3.54 -26.92
C SER A 408 -15.28 -4.95 -27.26
N GLU A 409 -16.12 -5.95 -27.13
CA GLU A 409 -15.85 -7.28 -27.67
C GLU A 409 -16.16 -7.23 -29.18
N ASP A 410 -15.12 -7.06 -30.02
CA ASP A 410 -15.21 -7.27 -31.47
C ASP A 410 -14.91 -8.74 -31.78
#